data_83a0856c38df6d05114f02df91dc36c9
#
_entry.id   83a0856c38df6d05114f02df91dc36c9
#
_cell.length_a   1.000
_cell.length_b   1.000
_cell.length_c   1.000
_cell.angle_alpha   90.00
_cell.angle_beta   90.00
_cell.angle_gamma   90.00
#
_symmetry.space_group_name_H-M   'P 1'
#
loop_
_entity.id
_entity.type
_entity.pdbx_description
1 polymer ?
#
loop_
_entity_poly.entity_id
_entity_poly.type
_entity_poly.pdbx_seq_one_letter_code
_entity_poly.pdbx_strand_id
1 'polypeptide(L)'
;MQLLQHLIVLMPNKKTLLLCWDFPPNDGIGGRRWAKMAKWLLKSGHEIHVIKSKSKVGNQNSAWLSDVKSDQIHIYEVNTYLPIKWLNSKDNKFSDKLKYKFSAIYLTFFSKGTIYDKSIGKENDVVKLASKIIELNKIENVIVTGAPFNLIYYAAKIKLVFPKLFVLADYRDPWLKAVNYGMQNLTAKNKLAEQNKQNLVFETIDVITAPNSFLLDEIKATYTGSNLIKANFVELPHAYDEDDFLNYDILKNDTSHALKIVYAGSVYLGAKSYLEEFINQINKYNCKNEQVVELEIYTDDYKSLHHFQNGAISIKPSVAKEIFKIISEADYVLILLAEHNKDFKTTKFYEFLPFQKPYLYIGSLGEVSKIISEDEMGFVIKDVKNETVSFIESHFSSNLVFKGLSKFKNHTFQKRVELINNLLEKIDA
;
A
#
# COMPACT_ATOMS: atom_id res chain seq x y z
N MET A 1 -18.30 -36.67 4.05
CA MET A 1 -18.03 -35.23 3.98
C MET A 1 -18.16 -34.55 5.36
N GLN A 2 -17.78 -35.23 6.47
CA GLN A 2 -17.90 -34.76 7.87
C GLN A 2 -16.63 -34.99 8.71
N LEU A 3 -15.50 -35.37 8.12
CA LEU A 3 -14.27 -35.72 8.84
C LEU A 3 -13.07 -34.79 8.57
N LEU A 4 -13.28 -33.67 7.86
CA LEU A 4 -12.22 -32.70 7.51
C LEU A 4 -12.31 -31.38 8.32
N GLN A 5 -13.24 -31.27 9.28
CA GLN A 5 -13.45 -30.04 10.06
C GLN A 5 -12.76 -30.00 11.43
N HIS A 6 -11.95 -30.99 11.82
CA HIS A 6 -11.42 -31.10 13.19
C HIS A 6 -9.89 -31.26 13.28
N LEU A 7 -9.13 -30.64 12.39
CA LEU A 7 -7.70 -30.42 12.61
C LEU A 7 -7.39 -28.90 12.56
N ILE A 8 -8.11 -28.12 13.36
CA ILE A 8 -7.52 -26.91 13.92
C ILE A 8 -6.52 -27.44 14.96
N VAL A 9 -5.29 -27.69 14.50
CA VAL A 9 -4.14 -27.75 15.40
C VAL A 9 -4.20 -26.46 16.20
N LEU A 10 -4.43 -26.56 17.49
CA LEU A 10 -4.27 -25.47 18.45
C LEU A 10 -2.80 -25.04 18.36
N MET A 11 -2.48 -24.20 17.37
CA MET A 11 -1.22 -23.49 17.35
C MET A 11 -1.13 -22.70 18.65
N PRO A 12 0.00 -22.68 19.35
CA PRO A 12 0.17 -21.87 20.54
C PRO A 12 -0.27 -20.45 20.22
N ASN A 13 -1.04 -19.84 21.11
CA ASN A 13 -1.59 -18.48 20.95
C ASN A 13 -0.40 -17.49 20.84
N LYS A 14 0.12 -17.28 19.63
CA LYS A 14 1.28 -16.41 19.37
C LYS A 14 0.85 -14.98 19.62
N LYS A 15 1.50 -14.30 20.56
CA LYS A 15 1.20 -12.90 20.86
C LYS A 15 2.12 -11.97 20.06
N THR A 16 1.52 -11.12 19.26
CA THR A 16 2.24 -10.23 18.34
C THR A 16 1.92 -8.77 18.66
N LEU A 17 2.95 -7.93 18.82
CA LEU A 17 2.83 -6.48 18.87
C LEU A 17 2.99 -5.90 17.46
N LEU A 18 1.97 -5.21 16.98
CA LEU A 18 1.97 -4.50 15.71
C LEU A 18 2.12 -2.99 15.92
N LEU A 19 3.18 -2.39 15.39
CA LEU A 19 3.35 -0.94 15.32
C LEU A 19 2.87 -0.44 13.95
N CYS A 20 1.66 0.13 13.90
CA CYS A 20 1.04 0.62 12.66
C CYS A 20 0.34 1.96 12.90
N TRP A 21 0.96 3.07 12.48
CA TRP A 21 0.51 4.43 12.82
C TRP A 21 -0.89 4.77 12.31
N ASP A 22 -1.20 4.39 11.06
CA ASP A 22 -2.47 4.66 10.41
C ASP A 22 -3.45 3.46 10.49
N PHE A 23 -3.32 2.57 11.52
CA PHE A 23 -4.23 1.44 11.71
C PHE A 23 -5.68 1.89 11.94
N PRO A 24 -6.71 1.13 11.48
CA PRO A 24 -8.12 1.52 11.67
C PRO A 24 -8.47 1.89 13.13
N PRO A 25 -9.40 2.83 13.34
CA PRO A 25 -10.22 3.54 12.35
C PRO A 25 -9.55 4.68 11.60
N ASN A 26 -8.20 4.85 11.70
CA ASN A 26 -7.50 5.82 10.87
C ASN A 26 -7.49 5.35 9.41
N ASP A 27 -7.59 6.31 8.49
CA ASP A 27 -7.55 6.04 7.06
C ASP A 27 -6.12 6.09 6.53
N GLY A 28 -5.82 5.24 5.57
CA GLY A 28 -4.53 5.20 4.88
C GLY A 28 -4.23 3.83 4.28
N ILE A 29 -3.59 3.82 3.12
CA ILE A 29 -3.23 2.57 2.39
C ILE A 29 -2.35 1.66 3.25
N GLY A 30 -1.46 2.26 4.06
CA GLY A 30 -0.61 1.48 4.97
C GLY A 30 -1.36 0.82 6.10
N GLY A 31 -2.35 1.51 6.66
CA GLY A 31 -3.25 0.94 7.67
C GLY A 31 -4.10 -0.19 7.11
N ARG A 32 -4.60 -0.05 5.87
CA ARG A 32 -5.36 -1.08 5.17
C ARG A 32 -4.57 -2.39 5.03
N ARG A 33 -3.34 -2.33 4.51
CA ARG A 33 -2.49 -3.52 4.34
C ARG A 33 -2.38 -4.31 5.64
N TRP A 34 -2.09 -3.61 6.74
CA TRP A 34 -1.89 -4.25 8.02
C TRP A 34 -3.19 -4.57 8.77
N ALA A 35 -4.30 -3.92 8.45
CA ALA A 35 -5.62 -4.37 8.89
C ALA A 35 -5.96 -5.75 8.29
N LYS A 36 -5.73 -5.94 6.99
CA LYS A 36 -5.91 -7.23 6.31
C LYS A 36 -4.93 -8.30 6.82
N MET A 37 -3.66 -7.96 7.00
CA MET A 37 -2.69 -8.87 7.62
C MET A 37 -3.11 -9.28 9.03
N ALA A 38 -3.55 -8.33 9.87
CA ALA A 38 -4.04 -8.60 11.23
C ALA A 38 -5.23 -9.55 11.23
N LYS A 39 -6.22 -9.35 10.34
CA LYS A 39 -7.34 -10.24 10.13
C LYS A 39 -6.90 -11.69 9.88
N TRP A 40 -5.93 -11.88 8.98
CA TRP A 40 -5.45 -13.22 8.63
C TRP A 40 -4.48 -13.80 9.66
N LEU A 41 -3.71 -12.98 10.40
CA LEU A 41 -2.95 -13.41 11.57
C LEU A 41 -3.88 -13.93 12.67
N LEU A 42 -5.01 -13.25 12.96
CA LEU A 42 -6.03 -13.76 13.87
C LEU A 42 -6.58 -15.11 13.43
N LYS A 43 -6.93 -15.27 12.15
CA LYS A 43 -7.40 -16.54 11.59
C LYS A 43 -6.35 -17.65 11.71
N SER A 44 -5.07 -17.32 11.83
CA SER A 44 -3.97 -18.27 12.07
C SER A 44 -3.58 -18.43 13.54
N GLY A 45 -4.40 -17.93 14.49
CA GLY A 45 -4.27 -18.16 15.93
C GLY A 45 -3.39 -17.13 16.67
N HIS A 46 -3.14 -15.95 16.10
CA HIS A 46 -2.45 -14.88 16.82
C HIS A 46 -3.40 -14.04 17.67
N GLU A 47 -2.94 -13.60 18.84
CA GLU A 47 -3.46 -12.48 19.61
C GLU A 47 -2.65 -11.24 19.25
N ILE A 48 -3.31 -10.12 18.92
CA ILE A 48 -2.63 -8.96 18.34
C ILE A 48 -2.79 -7.73 19.22
N HIS A 49 -1.68 -7.15 19.62
CA HIS A 49 -1.62 -5.87 20.31
C HIS A 49 -1.15 -4.80 19.32
N VAL A 50 -1.93 -3.71 19.15
CA VAL A 50 -1.63 -2.69 18.14
C VAL A 50 -1.33 -1.35 18.79
N ILE A 51 -0.15 -0.80 18.53
CA ILE A 51 0.15 0.60 18.84
C ILE A 51 -0.07 1.43 17.57
N LYS A 52 -0.97 2.43 17.67
CA LYS A 52 -1.35 3.32 16.58
C LYS A 52 -1.41 4.78 17.02
N SER A 53 -1.51 5.70 16.06
CA SER A 53 -1.81 7.09 16.39
C SER A 53 -3.26 7.24 16.87
N LYS A 54 -3.48 8.19 17.78
CA LYS A 54 -4.82 8.50 18.26
C LYS A 54 -5.72 8.92 17.12
N SER A 55 -6.89 8.32 17.06
CA SER A 55 -7.91 8.62 16.05
C SER A 55 -8.46 10.04 16.20
N LYS A 56 -8.81 10.66 15.08
CA LYS A 56 -9.57 11.91 15.12
C LYS A 56 -10.99 11.62 15.61
N VAL A 57 -11.52 12.52 16.44
CA VAL A 57 -12.92 12.43 16.90
C VAL A 57 -13.84 12.46 15.67
N GLY A 58 -14.74 11.48 15.56
CA GLY A 58 -15.67 11.34 14.43
C GLY A 58 -15.24 10.38 13.31
N ASN A 59 -14.02 9.85 13.33
CA ASN A 59 -13.52 8.89 12.31
C ASN A 59 -13.92 7.45 12.67
N GLN A 60 -15.23 7.17 12.79
CA GLN A 60 -15.73 5.82 13.10
C GLN A 60 -16.07 4.99 11.84
N ASN A 61 -15.89 5.55 10.66
CA ASN A 61 -16.34 4.97 9.38
C ASN A 61 -15.19 4.55 8.46
N SER A 62 -14.05 4.11 9.00
CA SER A 62 -13.02 3.48 8.15
C SER A 62 -13.60 2.24 7.48
N ALA A 63 -13.49 2.17 6.16
CA ALA A 63 -13.95 1.03 5.37
C ALA A 63 -13.33 -0.33 5.81
N TRP A 64 -12.21 -0.26 6.53
CA TRP A 64 -11.42 -1.42 6.98
C TRP A 64 -11.62 -1.74 8.47
N LEU A 65 -12.49 -1.03 9.16
CA LEU A 65 -12.75 -1.24 10.58
C LEU A 65 -13.36 -2.62 10.85
N SER A 66 -14.20 -3.12 9.96
CA SER A 66 -14.80 -4.45 10.05
C SER A 66 -13.79 -5.59 10.07
N ASP A 67 -12.64 -5.41 9.40
CA ASP A 67 -11.60 -6.43 9.30
C ASP A 67 -10.84 -6.65 10.63
N VAL A 68 -10.88 -5.65 11.50
CA VAL A 68 -10.12 -5.63 12.77
C VAL A 68 -11.01 -5.61 14.00
N LYS A 69 -12.31 -5.85 13.83
CA LYS A 69 -13.27 -5.91 14.92
C LYS A 69 -13.25 -7.31 15.56
N SER A 70 -12.42 -7.49 16.57
CA SER A 70 -12.24 -8.76 17.30
C SER A 70 -11.79 -8.49 18.73
N ASP A 71 -12.20 -9.33 19.68
CA ASP A 71 -11.76 -9.26 21.08
C ASP A 71 -10.28 -9.66 21.26
N GLN A 72 -9.69 -10.29 20.24
CA GLN A 72 -8.27 -10.66 20.21
C GLN A 72 -7.37 -9.57 19.60
N ILE A 73 -7.93 -8.40 19.26
CA ILE A 73 -7.17 -7.22 18.85
C ILE A 73 -7.25 -6.15 19.95
N HIS A 74 -6.12 -5.88 20.58
CA HIS A 74 -5.99 -4.89 21.65
C HIS A 74 -5.34 -3.62 21.10
N ILE A 75 -6.07 -2.52 21.09
CA ILE A 75 -5.62 -1.25 20.50
C ILE A 75 -5.12 -0.29 21.57
N TYR A 76 -3.91 0.24 21.39
CA TYR A 76 -3.28 1.24 22.22
C TYR A 76 -2.97 2.48 21.39
N GLU A 77 -3.37 3.65 21.88
CA GLU A 77 -3.25 4.91 21.13
C GLU A 77 -2.14 5.81 21.67
N VAL A 78 -1.36 6.37 20.77
CA VAL A 78 -0.35 7.39 21.05
C VAL A 78 -0.79 8.72 20.46
N ASN A 79 -0.75 9.79 21.26
CA ASN A 79 -1.08 11.12 20.78
C ASN A 79 -0.06 11.60 19.73
N THR A 80 -0.55 12.12 18.61
CA THR A 80 0.30 12.77 17.62
C THR A 80 1.00 14.00 18.23
N TYR A 81 2.29 14.19 17.91
CA TYR A 81 3.05 15.36 18.36
C TYR A 81 2.39 16.65 17.86
N LEU A 82 2.23 17.64 18.72
CA LEU A 82 1.44 18.84 18.44
C LEU A 82 1.88 19.59 17.16
N PRO A 83 3.20 19.84 16.92
CA PRO A 83 3.66 20.47 15.69
C PRO A 83 3.28 19.67 14.43
N ILE A 84 3.32 18.34 14.49
CA ILE A 84 2.88 17.49 13.36
C ILE A 84 1.37 17.60 13.11
N LYS A 85 0.58 17.70 14.18
CA LYS A 85 -0.87 17.92 14.07
C LYS A 85 -1.19 19.23 13.33
N TRP A 86 -0.42 20.30 13.60
CA TRP A 86 -0.58 21.58 12.92
C TRP A 86 -0.08 21.54 11.46
N LEU A 87 1.01 20.81 11.19
CA LEU A 87 1.55 20.62 9.83
C LEU A 87 0.55 19.90 8.91
N ASN A 88 -0.27 18.99 9.46
CA ASN A 88 -1.24 18.20 8.72
C ASN A 88 -2.68 18.76 8.78
N SER A 89 -2.88 19.99 9.26
CA SER A 89 -4.19 20.64 9.25
C SER A 89 -4.54 21.03 7.81
N LYS A 90 -5.71 20.58 7.33
CA LYS A 90 -6.20 20.87 5.97
C LYS A 90 -7.10 22.13 5.91
N ASP A 91 -7.30 22.83 7.02
CA ASP A 91 -8.15 24.00 7.07
C ASP A 91 -7.44 25.21 6.45
N ASN A 92 -8.15 25.94 5.57
CA ASN A 92 -7.60 27.09 4.82
C ASN A 92 -7.64 28.42 5.61
N LYS A 93 -7.88 28.38 6.93
CA LYS A 93 -7.94 29.59 7.76
C LYS A 93 -6.55 30.21 7.91
N PHE A 94 -6.49 31.54 8.01
CA PHE A 94 -5.22 32.26 8.21
C PHE A 94 -4.44 31.76 9.44
N SER A 95 -5.15 31.45 10.54
CA SER A 95 -4.56 30.85 11.75
C SER A 95 -3.85 29.53 11.48
N ASP A 96 -4.36 28.70 10.54
CA ASP A 96 -3.80 27.39 10.26
C ASP A 96 -2.58 27.50 9.35
N LYS A 97 -2.54 28.49 8.46
CA LYS A 97 -1.33 28.84 7.69
C LYS A 97 -0.20 29.31 8.62
N LEU A 98 -0.53 30.08 9.66
CA LEU A 98 0.45 30.52 10.66
C LEU A 98 0.98 29.37 11.51
N LYS A 99 0.08 28.50 11.99
CA LYS A 99 0.45 27.27 12.72
C LYS A 99 1.31 26.34 11.87
N TYR A 100 0.98 26.16 10.59
CA TYR A 100 1.79 25.41 9.63
C TYR A 100 3.22 25.97 9.53
N LYS A 101 3.36 27.26 9.25
CA LYS A 101 4.67 27.92 9.14
C LYS A 101 5.48 27.79 10.42
N PHE A 102 4.87 28.06 11.57
CA PHE A 102 5.53 27.93 12.87
C PHE A 102 5.99 26.49 13.10
N SER A 103 5.13 25.50 12.83
CA SER A 103 5.46 24.08 12.99
C SER A 103 6.57 23.65 12.05
N ALA A 104 6.55 24.09 10.78
CA ALA A 104 7.58 23.76 9.81
C ALA A 104 8.95 24.32 10.26
N ILE A 105 9.00 25.58 10.69
CA ILE A 105 10.21 26.22 11.21
C ILE A 105 10.70 25.48 12.47
N TYR A 106 9.83 25.30 13.46
CA TYR A 106 10.16 24.62 14.71
C TYR A 106 10.73 23.21 14.45
N LEU A 107 10.03 22.40 13.66
CA LEU A 107 10.48 21.04 13.34
C LEU A 107 11.79 21.02 12.55
N THR A 108 12.00 21.95 11.62
CA THR A 108 13.26 22.04 10.87
C THR A 108 14.46 22.27 11.77
N PHE A 109 14.33 23.06 12.82
CA PHE A 109 15.43 23.36 13.75
C PHE A 109 15.59 22.32 14.87
N PHE A 110 14.48 21.77 15.39
CA PHE A 110 14.51 20.95 16.60
C PHE A 110 14.29 19.47 16.36
N SER A 111 13.82 19.04 15.17
CA SER A 111 13.73 17.61 14.88
C SER A 111 15.03 17.04 14.31
N LYS A 112 15.23 15.74 14.53
CA LYS A 112 16.33 14.98 13.93
C LYS A 112 15.76 14.12 12.79
N GLY A 113 15.77 14.64 11.56
CA GLY A 113 15.28 13.95 10.36
C GLY A 113 14.18 14.70 9.62
N THR A 114 13.36 13.99 8.87
CA THR A 114 12.29 14.59 8.06
C THR A 114 11.13 15.08 8.94
N ILE A 115 10.66 16.29 8.65
CA ILE A 115 9.49 16.88 9.32
C ILE A 115 8.15 16.26 8.85
N TYR A 116 8.16 15.50 7.78
CA TYR A 116 6.96 14.86 7.21
C TYR A 116 6.66 13.48 7.78
N ASP A 117 7.51 12.96 8.65
CA ASP A 117 7.23 11.72 9.37
C ASP A 117 6.22 11.96 10.50
N LYS A 118 5.04 11.35 10.37
CA LYS A 118 3.91 11.56 11.30
C LYS A 118 4.20 11.11 12.74
N SER A 119 5.15 10.22 12.96
CA SER A 119 5.52 9.68 14.27
C SER A 119 6.72 10.39 14.91
N ILE A 120 7.27 11.42 14.29
CA ILE A 120 8.40 12.19 14.82
C ILE A 120 8.13 12.69 16.24
N GLY A 121 9.14 12.69 17.11
CA GLY A 121 9.03 13.14 18.50
C GLY A 121 8.25 12.20 19.42
N LYS A 122 7.96 10.96 18.99
CA LYS A 122 7.19 9.97 19.76
C LYS A 122 8.01 8.75 20.20
N GLU A 123 9.34 8.80 20.08
CA GLU A 123 10.21 7.70 20.48
C GLU A 123 9.93 7.22 21.90
N ASN A 124 10.01 8.12 22.87
CA ASN A 124 9.82 7.77 24.29
C ASN A 124 8.41 7.23 24.58
N ASP A 125 7.37 7.84 24.00
CA ASP A 125 5.99 7.41 24.20
C ASP A 125 5.78 6.00 23.64
N VAL A 126 6.24 5.74 22.39
CA VAL A 126 6.07 4.46 21.72
C VAL A 126 6.93 3.37 22.39
N VAL A 127 8.21 3.63 22.65
CA VAL A 127 9.11 2.62 23.26
C VAL A 127 8.64 2.26 24.66
N LYS A 128 8.29 3.25 25.51
CA LYS A 128 7.78 3.00 26.87
C LYS A 128 6.46 2.21 26.85
N LEU A 129 5.53 2.57 25.98
CA LEU A 129 4.24 1.86 25.85
C LEU A 129 4.46 0.43 25.34
N ALA A 130 5.29 0.25 24.31
CA ALA A 130 5.64 -1.06 23.78
C ALA A 130 6.30 -1.95 24.84
N SER A 131 7.29 -1.43 25.58
CA SER A 131 7.95 -2.17 26.67
C SER A 131 6.95 -2.68 27.71
N LYS A 132 6.03 -1.81 28.13
CA LYS A 132 4.97 -2.21 29.09
C LYS A 132 4.08 -3.32 28.51
N ILE A 133 3.67 -3.22 27.24
CA ILE A 133 2.82 -4.25 26.60
C ILE A 133 3.58 -5.57 26.48
N ILE A 134 4.84 -5.53 26.06
CA ILE A 134 5.71 -6.69 25.89
C ILE A 134 5.83 -7.46 27.21
N GLU A 135 6.14 -6.77 28.30
CA GLU A 135 6.33 -7.39 29.63
C GLU A 135 5.03 -7.97 30.17
N LEU A 136 3.93 -7.19 30.13
CA LEU A 136 2.63 -7.61 30.69
C LEU A 136 2.01 -8.80 29.95
N ASN A 137 2.15 -8.82 28.62
CA ASN A 137 1.49 -9.82 27.79
C ASN A 137 2.44 -10.92 27.31
N LYS A 138 3.73 -10.87 27.67
CA LYS A 138 4.76 -11.82 27.23
C LYS A 138 4.83 -11.89 25.71
N ILE A 139 4.92 -10.73 25.06
CA ILE A 139 5.02 -10.63 23.60
C ILE A 139 6.37 -11.20 23.15
N GLU A 140 6.37 -12.03 22.14
CA GLU A 140 7.57 -12.64 21.54
C GLU A 140 7.90 -12.02 20.19
N ASN A 141 6.91 -11.48 19.49
CA ASN A 141 7.05 -11.00 18.13
C ASN A 141 6.60 -9.53 18.01
N VAL A 142 7.41 -8.71 17.35
CA VAL A 142 7.08 -7.33 16.99
C VAL A 142 7.09 -7.19 15.48
N ILE A 143 6.01 -6.68 14.95
CA ILE A 143 5.90 -6.32 13.54
C ILE A 143 5.71 -4.80 13.46
N VAL A 144 6.47 -4.15 12.61
CA VAL A 144 6.36 -2.71 12.39
C VAL A 144 6.24 -2.39 10.91
N THR A 145 5.39 -1.43 10.55
CA THR A 145 5.28 -0.96 9.16
C THR A 145 5.66 0.51 9.01
N GLY A 146 6.46 0.83 8.01
CA GLY A 146 6.81 2.17 7.57
C GLY A 146 6.25 2.47 6.16
N ALA A 147 5.85 3.70 5.80
CA ALA A 147 5.94 4.87 6.63
C ALA A 147 4.75 4.98 7.61
N PRO A 148 4.92 5.68 8.75
CA PRO A 148 6.07 6.52 9.13
C PRO A 148 7.34 5.73 9.46
N PHE A 149 8.50 6.20 9.01
CA PHE A 149 9.76 5.46 9.12
C PHE A 149 10.37 5.48 10.53
N ASN A 150 10.09 6.55 11.32
CA ASN A 150 10.53 6.57 12.71
C ASN A 150 9.94 5.41 13.54
N LEU A 151 8.77 4.86 13.17
CA LEU A 151 8.26 3.65 13.84
C LEU A 151 9.21 2.46 13.68
N ILE A 152 9.80 2.28 12.49
CA ILE A 152 10.78 1.22 12.23
C ILE A 152 12.01 1.43 13.11
N TYR A 153 12.50 2.68 13.22
CA TYR A 153 13.59 3.03 14.13
C TYR A 153 13.21 2.77 15.59
N TYR A 154 11.97 3.07 16.01
CA TYR A 154 11.52 2.77 17.37
C TYR A 154 11.46 1.27 17.65
N ALA A 155 11.08 0.45 16.66
CA ALA A 155 11.15 -1.01 16.79
C ALA A 155 12.59 -1.50 16.96
N ALA A 156 13.57 -0.90 16.28
CA ALA A 156 14.99 -1.20 16.53
C ALA A 156 15.41 -0.82 17.96
N LYS A 157 14.93 0.30 18.50
CA LYS A 157 15.16 0.66 19.93
C LYS A 157 14.53 -0.34 20.90
N ILE A 158 13.32 -0.83 20.60
CA ILE A 158 12.66 -1.88 21.38
C ILE A 158 13.48 -3.17 21.35
N LYS A 159 14.00 -3.57 20.19
CA LYS A 159 14.86 -4.76 20.03
C LYS A 159 16.14 -4.65 20.88
N LEU A 160 16.72 -3.47 20.99
CA LEU A 160 17.89 -3.26 21.86
C LEU A 160 17.56 -3.44 23.35
N VAL A 161 16.33 -3.09 23.79
CA VAL A 161 15.87 -3.31 25.16
C VAL A 161 15.51 -4.79 25.40
N PHE A 162 14.93 -5.43 24.40
CA PHE A 162 14.48 -6.83 24.45
C PHE A 162 15.16 -7.67 23.34
N PRO A 163 16.44 -8.07 23.52
CA PRO A 163 17.21 -8.71 22.44
C PRO A 163 16.64 -10.04 21.94
N LYS A 164 15.83 -10.73 22.75
CA LYS A 164 15.21 -12.01 22.39
C LYS A 164 13.94 -11.86 21.54
N LEU A 165 13.34 -10.66 21.47
CA LEU A 165 12.19 -10.45 20.60
C LEU A 165 12.55 -10.71 19.15
N PHE A 166 11.64 -11.35 18.42
CA PHE A 166 11.68 -11.32 16.97
C PHE A 166 11.09 -10.01 16.46
N VAL A 167 11.78 -9.31 15.57
CA VAL A 167 11.31 -8.03 15.00
C VAL A 167 11.34 -8.07 13.49
N LEU A 168 10.15 -7.90 12.87
CA LEU A 168 9.96 -7.77 11.42
C LEU A 168 9.58 -6.33 11.08
N ALA A 169 10.33 -5.71 10.15
CA ALA A 169 10.04 -4.37 9.62
C ALA A 169 9.55 -4.44 8.17
N ASP A 170 8.28 -4.07 7.93
CA ASP A 170 7.67 -4.03 6.59
C ASP A 170 7.82 -2.63 5.99
N TYR A 171 8.72 -2.49 5.03
CA TYR A 171 8.93 -1.29 4.25
C TYR A 171 7.96 -1.27 3.07
N ARG A 172 7.29 -0.14 2.89
CA ARG A 172 6.41 0.09 1.73
C ARG A 172 7.00 1.04 0.71
N ASP A 173 7.94 1.84 1.16
CA ASP A 173 8.65 2.87 0.40
C ASP A 173 10.15 2.85 0.74
N PRO A 174 11.04 3.30 -0.16
CA PRO A 174 12.48 3.35 0.09
C PRO A 174 12.81 4.53 1.02
N TRP A 175 12.91 4.32 2.33
CA TRP A 175 13.04 5.34 3.37
C TRP A 175 13.87 6.56 2.94
N LEU A 176 15.17 6.39 2.70
CA LEU A 176 16.07 7.51 2.38
C LEU A 176 15.86 8.12 0.98
N LYS A 177 15.12 7.45 0.11
CA LYS A 177 14.77 7.92 -1.23
C LYS A 177 13.30 8.34 -1.35
N ALA A 178 12.54 8.31 -0.27
CA ALA A 178 11.10 8.58 -0.27
C ALA A 178 10.79 10.07 -0.54
N VAL A 179 10.52 10.38 -1.79
CA VAL A 179 10.22 11.74 -2.29
C VAL A 179 9.05 12.37 -1.54
N ASN A 180 7.97 11.61 -1.35
CA ASN A 180 6.74 12.07 -0.68
C ASN A 180 6.94 12.41 0.81
N TYR A 181 8.07 12.02 1.38
CA TYR A 181 8.45 12.32 2.77
C TYR A 181 9.56 13.37 2.85
N GLY A 182 9.83 14.09 1.74
CA GLY A 182 10.77 15.20 1.69
C GLY A 182 12.24 14.82 1.90
N MET A 183 12.61 13.55 1.73
CA MET A 183 13.97 13.05 1.98
C MET A 183 15.03 13.72 1.10
N GLN A 184 14.66 14.11 -0.12
CA GLN A 184 15.58 14.81 -1.04
C GLN A 184 15.87 16.26 -0.62
N ASN A 185 15.01 16.88 0.18
CA ASN A 185 15.12 18.27 0.60
C ASN A 185 15.71 18.44 2.01
N LEU A 186 16.27 17.38 2.59
CA LEU A 186 16.86 17.42 3.92
C LEU A 186 18.21 18.14 3.92
N THR A 187 18.47 18.88 5.01
CA THR A 187 19.82 19.38 5.30
C THR A 187 20.78 18.20 5.50
N ALA A 188 22.09 18.41 5.27
CA ALA A 188 23.11 17.38 5.46
C ALA A 188 23.03 16.74 6.85
N LYS A 189 22.79 17.55 7.91
CA LYS A 189 22.61 17.09 9.30
C LYS A 189 21.42 16.15 9.44
N ASN A 190 20.27 16.51 8.88
CA ASN A 190 19.05 15.69 8.98
C ASN A 190 19.15 14.44 8.11
N LYS A 191 19.80 14.52 6.93
CA LYS A 191 20.09 13.36 6.09
C LYS A 191 20.96 12.34 6.81
N LEU A 192 22.03 12.81 7.48
CA LEU A 192 22.88 11.95 8.31
C LEU A 192 22.10 11.33 9.47
N ALA A 193 21.20 12.10 10.11
CA ALA A 193 20.36 11.57 11.18
C ALA A 193 19.44 10.43 10.70
N GLU A 194 18.79 10.58 9.53
CA GLU A 194 17.96 9.53 8.94
C GLU A 194 18.79 8.31 8.53
N GLN A 195 19.99 8.54 7.97
CA GLN A 195 20.95 7.48 7.63
C GLN A 195 21.35 6.66 8.86
N ASN A 196 21.70 7.31 9.97
CA ASN A 196 22.09 6.62 11.19
C ASN A 196 20.94 5.81 11.79
N LYS A 197 19.71 6.31 11.73
CA LYS A 197 18.52 5.56 12.15
C LYS A 197 18.35 4.29 11.32
N GLN A 198 18.47 4.40 10.00
CA GLN A 198 18.30 3.26 9.10
C GLN A 198 19.45 2.24 9.24
N ASN A 199 20.69 2.69 9.44
CA ASN A 199 21.82 1.81 9.74
C ASN A 199 21.56 0.99 11.01
N LEU A 200 21.06 1.64 12.09
CA LEU A 200 20.71 0.92 13.32
C LEU A 200 19.62 -0.15 13.06
N VAL A 201 18.65 0.15 12.24
CA VAL A 201 17.60 -0.82 11.86
C VAL A 201 18.23 -2.06 11.20
N PHE A 202 19.14 -1.89 10.24
CA PHE A 202 19.81 -2.99 9.55
C PHE A 202 20.68 -3.85 10.47
N GLU A 203 21.26 -3.22 11.50
CA GLU A 203 22.16 -3.85 12.46
C GLU A 203 21.42 -4.54 13.61
N THR A 204 20.12 -4.33 13.78
CA THR A 204 19.38 -4.80 14.96
C THR A 204 18.17 -5.64 14.65
N ILE A 205 17.41 -5.35 13.61
CA ILE A 205 16.15 -6.02 13.27
C ILE A 205 16.42 -7.38 12.61
N ASP A 206 15.56 -8.37 12.86
CA ASP A 206 15.78 -9.73 12.37
C ASP A 206 15.38 -9.88 10.88
N VAL A 207 14.25 -9.29 10.49
CA VAL A 207 13.75 -9.37 9.10
C VAL A 207 13.27 -8.00 8.61
N ILE A 208 13.69 -7.64 7.41
CA ILE A 208 13.17 -6.51 6.65
C ILE A 208 12.41 -7.05 5.45
N THR A 209 11.15 -6.62 5.30
CA THR A 209 10.33 -6.98 4.14
C THR A 209 9.99 -5.79 3.27
N ALA A 210 9.80 -6.01 1.97
CA ALA A 210 9.25 -5.03 1.04
C ALA A 210 8.41 -5.73 -0.05
N PRO A 211 7.54 -5.00 -0.79
CA PRO A 211 6.64 -5.59 -1.76
C PRO A 211 7.28 -6.31 -2.95
N ASN A 212 8.54 -6.00 -3.26
CA ASN A 212 9.28 -6.64 -4.34
C ASN A 212 10.79 -6.59 -4.10
N SER A 213 11.53 -7.42 -4.85
CA SER A 213 12.99 -7.50 -4.78
C SER A 213 13.66 -6.19 -5.16
N PHE A 214 13.16 -5.47 -6.16
CA PHE A 214 13.70 -4.17 -6.57
C PHE A 214 13.74 -3.18 -5.39
N LEU A 215 12.64 -3.05 -4.65
CA LEU A 215 12.58 -2.17 -3.48
C LEU A 215 13.50 -2.66 -2.34
N LEU A 216 13.62 -3.99 -2.14
CA LEU A 216 14.57 -4.55 -1.17
C LEU A 216 16.02 -4.19 -1.52
N ASP A 217 16.40 -4.29 -2.79
CA ASP A 217 17.75 -3.95 -3.25
C ASP A 217 18.00 -2.43 -3.10
N GLU A 218 17.01 -1.61 -3.45
CA GLU A 218 17.06 -0.16 -3.26
C GLU A 218 17.25 0.21 -1.78
N ILE A 219 16.54 -0.46 -0.87
CA ILE A 219 16.66 -0.25 0.58
C ILE A 219 18.04 -0.70 1.05
N LYS A 220 18.48 -1.91 0.68
CA LYS A 220 19.75 -2.49 1.09
C LYS A 220 20.95 -1.66 0.60
N ALA A 221 20.89 -1.13 -0.61
CA ALA A 221 21.92 -0.29 -1.20
C ALA A 221 22.14 1.05 -0.44
N THR A 222 21.22 1.43 0.45
CA THR A 222 21.36 2.64 1.27
C THR A 222 22.19 2.44 2.55
N TYR A 223 22.60 1.21 2.87
CA TYR A 223 23.42 0.95 4.06
C TYR A 223 24.81 1.57 3.92
N THR A 224 25.22 2.30 4.94
CA THR A 224 26.54 2.96 5.01
C THR A 224 27.23 2.71 6.37
N GLY A 225 26.66 1.82 7.20
CA GLY A 225 27.25 1.45 8.50
C GLY A 225 28.52 0.63 8.34
N SER A 226 29.31 0.58 9.42
CA SER A 226 30.52 -0.23 9.51
C SER A 226 30.29 -1.60 10.15
N ASN A 227 29.13 -1.82 10.75
CA ASN A 227 28.79 -3.07 11.41
C ASN A 227 28.20 -4.09 10.44
N LEU A 228 28.11 -5.34 10.87
CA LEU A 228 27.45 -6.37 10.09
C LEU A 228 25.93 -6.12 10.02
N ILE A 229 25.37 -6.22 8.82
CA ILE A 229 23.90 -6.26 8.65
C ILE A 229 23.39 -7.56 9.25
N LYS A 230 22.50 -7.48 10.24
CA LYS A 230 21.82 -8.63 10.86
C LYS A 230 20.53 -8.98 10.13
N ALA A 231 19.86 -7.98 9.57
CA ALA A 231 18.56 -8.14 8.95
C ALA A 231 18.61 -9.08 7.75
N ASN A 232 17.70 -10.06 7.73
CA ASN A 232 17.36 -10.82 6.53
C ASN A 232 16.38 -10.04 5.67
N PHE A 233 16.61 -9.96 4.36
CA PHE A 233 15.74 -9.25 3.42
C PHE A 233 14.84 -10.25 2.71
N VAL A 234 13.51 -10.07 2.84
CA VAL A 234 12.50 -11.00 2.34
C VAL A 234 11.42 -10.27 1.58
N GLU A 235 11.10 -10.71 0.37
CA GLU A 235 9.98 -10.16 -0.39
C GLU A 235 8.65 -10.54 0.27
N LEU A 236 7.82 -9.52 0.58
CA LEU A 236 6.46 -9.67 1.08
C LEU A 236 5.50 -8.91 0.16
N PRO A 237 5.07 -9.50 -0.97
CA PRO A 237 4.29 -8.82 -1.98
C PRO A 237 2.95 -8.29 -1.47
N HIS A 238 2.36 -7.35 -2.19
CA HIS A 238 0.97 -7.00 -2.00
C HIS A 238 0.05 -8.21 -2.25
N ALA A 239 -1.18 -8.11 -1.79
CA ALA A 239 -2.14 -9.19 -1.84
C ALA A 239 -3.56 -8.65 -1.94
N TYR A 240 -4.50 -9.51 -2.31
CA TYR A 240 -5.93 -9.29 -2.17
C TYR A 240 -6.48 -10.11 -0.99
N ASP A 241 -7.64 -9.71 -0.49
CA ASP A 241 -8.38 -10.45 0.54
C ASP A 241 -9.56 -11.18 -0.10
N GLU A 242 -9.55 -12.49 -0.03
CA GLU A 242 -10.60 -13.34 -0.63
C GLU A 242 -11.99 -13.00 -0.09
N ASP A 243 -12.10 -12.62 1.19
CA ASP A 243 -13.38 -12.27 1.81
C ASP A 243 -14.00 -10.98 1.21
N ASP A 244 -13.20 -10.10 0.61
CA ASP A 244 -13.73 -8.89 -0.03
C ASP A 244 -14.50 -9.19 -1.32
N PHE A 245 -14.37 -10.39 -1.89
CA PHE A 245 -14.89 -10.78 -3.21
C PHE A 245 -16.00 -11.83 -3.18
N LEU A 246 -16.33 -12.39 -2.01
CA LEU A 246 -17.33 -13.46 -1.85
C LEU A 246 -18.73 -13.12 -2.41
N ASN A 247 -19.05 -11.84 -2.54
CA ASN A 247 -20.35 -11.35 -2.97
C ASN A 247 -20.36 -10.77 -4.40
N TYR A 248 -19.26 -10.96 -5.16
CA TYR A 248 -19.19 -10.44 -6.52
C TYR A 248 -19.08 -11.58 -7.52
N ASP A 249 -20.06 -11.67 -8.44
CA ASP A 249 -19.97 -12.54 -9.59
C ASP A 249 -18.98 -11.97 -10.61
N ILE A 250 -18.15 -12.84 -11.18
CA ILE A 250 -17.30 -12.49 -12.31
C ILE A 250 -18.20 -12.46 -13.54
N LEU A 251 -18.75 -11.28 -13.83
CA LEU A 251 -19.60 -11.12 -15.00
C LEU A 251 -18.76 -11.25 -16.28
N LYS A 252 -19.18 -12.11 -17.19
CA LYS A 252 -18.72 -12.07 -18.57
C LYS A 252 -19.45 -10.92 -19.25
N ASN A 253 -18.68 -9.96 -19.74
CA ASN A 253 -19.26 -8.83 -20.42
C ASN A 253 -19.75 -9.25 -21.81
N ASP A 254 -20.88 -8.72 -22.20
CA ASP A 254 -21.40 -8.85 -23.57
C ASP A 254 -20.65 -7.82 -24.44
N THR A 255 -19.82 -8.31 -25.35
CA THR A 255 -18.99 -7.48 -26.25
C THR A 255 -19.78 -6.72 -27.31
N SER A 256 -21.11 -6.78 -27.28
CA SER A 256 -21.98 -6.22 -28.32
C SER A 256 -22.21 -4.71 -28.23
N HIS A 257 -21.80 -4.03 -27.13
CA HIS A 257 -22.13 -2.63 -26.90
C HIS A 257 -20.89 -1.73 -26.83
N ALA A 258 -20.65 -1.11 -25.69
CA ALA A 258 -19.51 -0.22 -25.46
C ALA A 258 -18.34 -0.96 -24.81
N LEU A 259 -17.10 -0.62 -25.20
CA LEU A 259 -15.89 -1.06 -24.50
C LEU A 259 -15.71 -0.25 -23.23
N LYS A 260 -15.90 -0.86 -22.05
CA LYS A 260 -15.79 -0.20 -20.75
C LYS A 260 -14.42 -0.40 -20.11
N ILE A 261 -13.68 0.70 -19.94
CA ILE A 261 -12.37 0.73 -19.28
C ILE A 261 -12.48 1.48 -17.96
N VAL A 262 -11.95 0.92 -16.87
CA VAL A 262 -12.00 1.53 -15.54
C VAL A 262 -10.60 1.76 -14.99
N TYR A 263 -10.33 2.98 -14.56
CA TYR A 263 -9.17 3.37 -13.76
C TYR A 263 -9.57 3.69 -12.32
N ALA A 264 -8.84 3.14 -11.35
CA ALA A 264 -9.06 3.45 -9.94
C ALA A 264 -7.71 3.70 -9.23
N GLY A 265 -7.42 4.96 -8.92
CA GLY A 265 -6.18 5.31 -8.24
C GLY A 265 -5.81 6.79 -8.32
N SER A 266 -4.70 7.15 -7.67
CA SER A 266 -4.14 8.49 -7.78
C SER A 266 -3.42 8.66 -9.10
N VAL A 267 -3.63 9.79 -9.78
CA VAL A 267 -2.93 10.14 -11.02
C VAL A 267 -1.67 10.93 -10.65
N TYR A 268 -0.53 10.25 -10.66
CA TYR A 268 0.75 10.89 -10.37
C TYR A 268 1.16 11.86 -11.47
N LEU A 269 1.88 12.92 -11.10
CA LEU A 269 2.27 14.01 -12.02
C LEU A 269 2.93 13.50 -13.32
N GLY A 270 3.85 12.56 -13.21
CA GLY A 270 4.54 11.97 -14.36
C GLY A 270 3.70 11.03 -15.23
N ALA A 271 2.51 10.64 -14.76
CA ALA A 271 1.60 9.75 -15.48
C ALA A 271 0.44 10.52 -16.15
N LYS A 272 0.25 11.79 -15.79
CA LYS A 272 -0.88 12.59 -16.26
C LYS A 272 -0.89 12.74 -17.79
N SER A 273 0.26 12.98 -18.41
CA SER A 273 0.39 13.13 -19.86
C SER A 273 -0.01 11.86 -20.64
N TYR A 274 0.29 10.67 -20.10
CA TYR A 274 -0.16 9.42 -20.72
C TYR A 274 -1.70 9.29 -20.68
N LEU A 275 -2.30 9.65 -19.53
CA LEU A 275 -3.76 9.62 -19.39
C LEU A 275 -4.45 10.63 -20.31
N GLU A 276 -3.91 11.85 -20.39
CA GLU A 276 -4.43 12.90 -21.28
C GLU A 276 -4.38 12.48 -22.75
N GLU A 277 -3.28 11.90 -23.20
CA GLU A 277 -3.14 11.41 -24.56
C GLU A 277 -4.10 10.21 -24.80
N PHE A 278 -4.26 9.30 -23.85
CA PHE A 278 -5.19 8.19 -23.95
C PHE A 278 -6.63 8.67 -24.11
N ILE A 279 -7.08 9.63 -23.30
CA ILE A 279 -8.39 10.28 -23.41
C ILE A 279 -8.58 10.91 -24.79
N ASN A 280 -7.54 11.62 -25.31
CA ASN A 280 -7.58 12.25 -26.61
C ASN A 280 -7.79 11.21 -27.75
N GLN A 281 -7.09 10.06 -27.66
CA GLN A 281 -7.24 9.01 -28.66
C GLN A 281 -8.63 8.34 -28.59
N ILE A 282 -9.17 8.08 -27.39
CA ILE A 282 -10.55 7.61 -27.21
C ILE A 282 -11.56 8.57 -27.83
N ASN A 283 -11.45 9.86 -27.54
CA ASN A 283 -12.35 10.88 -28.10
C ASN A 283 -12.29 10.91 -29.64
N LYS A 284 -11.08 10.82 -30.23
CA LYS A 284 -10.93 10.75 -31.69
C LYS A 284 -11.53 9.50 -32.29
N TYR A 285 -11.42 8.35 -31.61
CA TYR A 285 -12.03 7.11 -32.05
C TYR A 285 -13.56 7.20 -32.01
N ASN A 286 -14.12 7.63 -30.87
CA ASN A 286 -15.57 7.75 -30.68
C ASN A 286 -16.25 8.75 -31.64
N CYS A 287 -15.50 9.79 -32.09
CA CYS A 287 -16.03 10.75 -33.10
C CYS A 287 -16.18 10.13 -34.52
N LYS A 288 -15.53 8.99 -34.79
CA LYS A 288 -15.44 8.42 -36.14
C LYS A 288 -16.16 7.06 -36.26
N ASN A 289 -16.51 6.45 -35.15
CA ASN A 289 -17.02 5.08 -35.09
C ASN A 289 -18.35 5.03 -34.32
N GLU A 290 -19.21 4.08 -34.67
CA GLU A 290 -20.47 3.82 -33.97
C GLU A 290 -20.23 3.06 -32.64
N GLN A 291 -19.19 2.22 -32.61
CA GLN A 291 -18.77 1.53 -31.39
C GLN A 291 -18.11 2.53 -30.44
N VAL A 292 -18.57 2.58 -29.21
CA VAL A 292 -18.16 3.56 -28.20
C VAL A 292 -17.18 2.94 -27.19
N VAL A 293 -16.14 3.66 -26.86
CA VAL A 293 -15.25 3.36 -25.72
C VAL A 293 -15.62 4.25 -24.57
N GLU A 294 -15.97 3.67 -23.43
CA GLU A 294 -16.26 4.36 -22.19
C GLU A 294 -15.07 4.25 -21.24
N LEU A 295 -14.63 5.38 -20.68
CA LEU A 295 -13.57 5.43 -19.68
C LEU A 295 -14.10 6.04 -18.39
N GLU A 296 -14.12 5.24 -17.32
CA GLU A 296 -14.43 5.69 -15.97
C GLU A 296 -13.16 5.83 -15.13
N ILE A 297 -12.94 7.03 -14.57
CA ILE A 297 -11.77 7.36 -13.75
C ILE A 297 -12.22 7.69 -12.33
N TYR A 298 -11.82 6.87 -11.37
CA TYR A 298 -12.04 7.06 -9.93
C TYR A 298 -10.74 7.49 -9.26
N THR A 299 -10.65 8.78 -8.88
CA THR A 299 -9.40 9.37 -8.37
C THR A 299 -9.65 10.48 -7.36
N ASP A 300 -8.70 10.67 -6.43
CA ASP A 300 -8.73 11.82 -5.53
C ASP A 300 -8.43 13.15 -6.26
N ASP A 301 -7.77 13.06 -7.42
CA ASP A 301 -7.42 14.21 -8.27
C ASP A 301 -8.54 14.58 -9.27
N TYR A 302 -9.77 14.09 -9.07
CA TYR A 302 -10.89 14.25 -9.99
C TYR A 302 -11.16 15.72 -10.40
N LYS A 303 -10.93 16.68 -9.49
CA LYS A 303 -11.13 18.11 -9.78
C LYS A 303 -10.17 18.64 -10.84
N SER A 304 -8.92 18.17 -10.85
CA SER A 304 -7.90 18.59 -11.82
C SER A 304 -8.11 18.00 -13.21
N LEU A 305 -8.87 16.90 -13.29
CA LEU A 305 -9.15 16.17 -14.52
C LEU A 305 -10.56 16.43 -15.08
N HIS A 306 -11.41 17.12 -14.32
CA HIS A 306 -12.82 17.31 -14.66
C HIS A 306 -13.05 17.95 -16.05
N HIS A 307 -12.10 18.71 -16.54
CA HIS A 307 -12.18 19.33 -17.87
C HIS A 307 -12.17 18.32 -19.04
N PHE A 308 -11.79 17.06 -18.80
CA PHE A 308 -11.88 15.97 -19.76
C PHE A 308 -13.23 15.24 -19.78
N GLN A 309 -14.11 15.53 -18.82
CA GLN A 309 -15.40 14.86 -18.70
C GLN A 309 -16.32 15.18 -19.89
N ASN A 310 -16.91 14.13 -20.46
CA ASN A 310 -17.89 14.20 -21.55
C ASN A 310 -18.84 12.99 -21.51
N GLY A 311 -19.59 12.72 -22.57
CA GLY A 311 -20.53 11.61 -22.61
C GLY A 311 -19.90 10.22 -22.45
N ALA A 312 -18.64 10.04 -22.90
CA ALA A 312 -17.93 8.76 -22.85
C ALA A 312 -16.84 8.72 -21.77
N ILE A 313 -16.38 9.86 -21.28
CA ILE A 313 -15.34 9.98 -20.26
C ILE A 313 -15.96 10.46 -18.95
N SER A 314 -15.97 9.61 -17.92
CA SER A 314 -16.53 9.91 -16.60
C SER A 314 -15.43 9.99 -15.55
N ILE A 315 -15.32 11.14 -14.84
CA ILE A 315 -14.30 11.40 -13.84
C ILE A 315 -14.97 11.64 -12.49
N LYS A 316 -14.69 10.77 -11.53
CA LYS A 316 -15.38 10.71 -10.23
C LYS A 316 -14.38 10.68 -9.07
N PRO A 317 -14.80 11.10 -7.86
CA PRO A 317 -13.99 10.90 -6.65
C PRO A 317 -13.72 9.43 -6.42
N SER A 318 -12.58 9.13 -5.77
CA SER A 318 -12.27 7.78 -5.29
C SER A 318 -13.41 7.23 -4.42
N VAL A 319 -13.73 5.96 -4.65
CA VAL A 319 -14.70 5.20 -3.85
C VAL A 319 -13.99 4.01 -3.20
N ALA A 320 -14.44 3.62 -2.02
CA ALA A 320 -13.79 2.55 -1.26
C ALA A 320 -14.20 1.16 -1.80
N LYS A 321 -15.11 0.48 -1.11
CA LYS A 321 -15.53 -0.90 -1.48
C LYS A 321 -16.41 -0.95 -2.74
N GLU A 322 -17.11 0.13 -3.06
CA GLU A 322 -17.95 0.25 -4.25
C GLU A 322 -17.18 0.05 -5.55
N ILE A 323 -15.87 0.34 -5.54
CA ILE A 323 -15.01 0.13 -6.70
C ILE A 323 -15.00 -1.34 -7.17
N PHE A 324 -15.20 -2.29 -6.27
CA PHE A 324 -15.19 -3.71 -6.60
C PHE A 324 -16.35 -4.09 -7.55
N LYS A 325 -17.54 -3.55 -7.29
CA LYS A 325 -18.67 -3.72 -8.20
C LYS A 325 -18.37 -3.12 -9.57
N ILE A 326 -17.82 -1.90 -9.59
CA ILE A 326 -17.50 -1.19 -10.83
C ILE A 326 -16.47 -1.98 -11.66
N ILE A 327 -15.43 -2.51 -11.01
CA ILE A 327 -14.42 -3.35 -11.68
C ILE A 327 -15.02 -4.67 -12.19
N SER A 328 -15.97 -5.29 -11.46
CA SER A 328 -16.61 -6.52 -11.92
C SER A 328 -17.40 -6.34 -13.22
N GLU A 329 -17.87 -5.13 -13.49
CA GLU A 329 -18.63 -4.73 -14.67
C GLU A 329 -17.77 -4.15 -15.80
N ALA A 330 -16.46 -3.96 -15.59
CA ALA A 330 -15.53 -3.45 -16.61
C ALA A 330 -15.08 -4.52 -17.60
N ASP A 331 -14.71 -4.13 -18.82
CA ASP A 331 -14.01 -4.99 -19.77
C ASP A 331 -12.52 -5.01 -19.50
N TYR A 332 -11.94 -3.86 -19.16
CA TYR A 332 -10.52 -3.72 -18.81
C TYR A 332 -10.32 -2.89 -17.55
N VAL A 333 -9.31 -3.28 -16.79
CA VAL A 333 -8.79 -2.48 -15.68
C VAL A 333 -7.55 -1.74 -16.14
N LEU A 334 -7.61 -0.40 -16.15
CA LEU A 334 -6.49 0.44 -16.54
C LEU A 334 -5.46 0.52 -15.42
N ILE A 335 -4.21 0.21 -15.74
CA ILE A 335 -3.03 0.46 -14.90
C ILE A 335 -2.22 1.61 -15.52
N LEU A 336 -1.92 2.60 -14.71
CA LEU A 336 -1.22 3.80 -15.12
C LEU A 336 -0.02 4.05 -14.21
N LEU A 337 1.21 3.96 -14.75
CA LEU A 337 2.43 4.20 -13.99
C LEU A 337 3.33 5.24 -14.67
N ALA A 338 3.97 6.07 -13.83
CA ALA A 338 4.97 7.04 -14.24
C ALA A 338 6.38 6.45 -14.18
N GLU A 339 7.37 7.14 -14.74
CA GLU A 339 8.78 6.72 -14.78
C GLU A 339 9.35 6.44 -13.38
N HIS A 340 9.02 7.27 -12.39
CA HIS A 340 9.57 7.14 -11.04
C HIS A 340 8.98 5.98 -10.22
N ASN A 341 7.90 5.35 -10.69
CA ASN A 341 7.24 4.23 -10.01
C ASN A 341 6.97 3.02 -10.90
N LYS A 342 7.55 2.98 -12.11
CA LYS A 342 7.36 1.90 -13.08
C LYS A 342 7.77 0.51 -12.57
N ASP A 343 8.77 0.45 -11.70
CA ASP A 343 9.31 -0.80 -11.15
C ASP A 343 8.65 -1.21 -9.83
N PHE A 344 7.64 -0.44 -9.36
CA PHE A 344 6.87 -0.80 -8.17
C PHE A 344 5.62 -1.60 -8.56
N LYS A 345 5.50 -2.78 -7.97
CA LYS A 345 4.28 -3.59 -8.06
C LYS A 345 3.19 -2.95 -7.21
N THR A 346 2.24 -2.26 -7.84
CA THR A 346 1.22 -1.47 -7.14
C THR A 346 0.19 -2.34 -6.41
N THR A 347 -0.40 -1.81 -5.33
CA THR A 347 -1.50 -2.47 -4.62
C THR A 347 -2.69 -2.75 -5.54
N LYS A 348 -2.98 -1.84 -6.48
CA LYS A 348 -4.10 -1.96 -7.42
C LYS A 348 -3.98 -3.15 -8.36
N PHE A 349 -2.76 -3.45 -8.82
CA PHE A 349 -2.51 -4.64 -9.63
C PHE A 349 -2.93 -5.92 -8.89
N TYR A 350 -2.55 -6.07 -7.62
CA TYR A 350 -2.92 -7.25 -6.85
C TYR A 350 -4.41 -7.25 -6.42
N GLU A 351 -4.93 -6.09 -6.05
CA GLU A 351 -6.27 -5.93 -5.52
C GLU A 351 -7.36 -6.33 -6.51
N PHE A 352 -7.14 -6.10 -7.80
CA PHE A 352 -8.14 -6.39 -8.84
C PHE A 352 -7.98 -7.75 -9.52
N LEU A 353 -6.93 -8.51 -9.21
CA LEU A 353 -6.71 -9.87 -9.74
C LEU A 353 -7.93 -10.81 -9.60
N PRO A 354 -8.68 -10.81 -8.46
CA PRO A 354 -9.82 -11.71 -8.29
C PRO A 354 -10.93 -11.54 -9.32
N PHE A 355 -11.08 -10.35 -9.91
CA PHE A 355 -12.10 -10.12 -10.92
C PHE A 355 -11.79 -10.76 -12.27
N GLN A 356 -10.57 -11.27 -12.48
CA GLN A 356 -10.12 -11.89 -13.72
C GLN A 356 -10.36 -11.01 -14.96
N LYS A 357 -10.39 -9.69 -14.77
CA LYS A 357 -10.50 -8.75 -15.87
C LYS A 357 -9.12 -8.48 -16.47
N PRO A 358 -9.00 -8.43 -17.81
CA PRO A 358 -7.72 -8.11 -18.42
C PRO A 358 -7.27 -6.71 -18.05
N TYR A 359 -5.96 -6.57 -17.86
CA TYR A 359 -5.34 -5.28 -17.61
C TYR A 359 -5.05 -4.56 -18.92
N LEU A 360 -5.32 -3.27 -18.95
CA LEU A 360 -4.79 -2.36 -19.95
C LEU A 360 -3.72 -1.50 -19.28
N TYR A 361 -2.48 -1.62 -19.72
CA TYR A 361 -1.38 -0.85 -19.16
C TYR A 361 -0.99 0.29 -20.09
N ILE A 362 -0.89 1.50 -19.53
CA ILE A 362 -0.30 2.67 -20.19
C ILE A 362 0.71 3.34 -19.26
N GLY A 363 1.78 3.92 -19.82
CA GLY A 363 2.82 4.61 -19.05
C GLY A 363 4.21 4.06 -19.26
N SER A 364 5.12 4.37 -18.34
CA SER A 364 6.51 3.92 -18.44
C SER A 364 6.64 2.43 -18.19
N LEU A 365 7.36 1.73 -19.08
CA LEU A 365 7.52 0.27 -18.99
C LEU A 365 8.38 -0.12 -17.78
N GLY A 366 7.92 -1.10 -17.01
CA GLY A 366 8.59 -1.62 -15.82
C GLY A 366 8.01 -2.97 -15.38
N GLU A 367 8.16 -3.33 -14.11
CA GLU A 367 7.79 -4.65 -13.58
C GLU A 367 6.35 -5.06 -13.86
N VAL A 368 5.36 -4.17 -13.65
CA VAL A 368 3.93 -4.51 -13.85
C VAL A 368 3.64 -4.73 -15.34
N SER A 369 4.15 -3.88 -16.22
CA SER A 369 3.95 -4.04 -17.66
C SER A 369 4.57 -5.34 -18.18
N LYS A 370 5.73 -5.73 -17.64
CA LYS A 370 6.39 -6.99 -17.93
C LYS A 370 5.53 -8.19 -17.52
N ILE A 371 5.00 -8.20 -16.29
CA ILE A 371 4.11 -9.27 -15.81
C ILE A 371 2.85 -9.37 -16.67
N ILE A 372 2.21 -8.25 -16.99
CA ILE A 372 0.99 -8.23 -17.82
C ILE A 372 1.27 -8.85 -19.20
N SER A 373 2.42 -8.53 -19.81
CA SER A 373 2.80 -9.03 -21.13
C SER A 373 3.21 -10.50 -21.10
N GLU A 374 4.15 -10.87 -20.19
CA GLU A 374 4.73 -12.22 -20.13
C GLU A 374 3.73 -13.27 -19.63
N ASP A 375 2.84 -12.88 -18.71
CA ASP A 375 1.81 -13.75 -18.19
C ASP A 375 0.49 -13.72 -18.98
N GLU A 376 0.43 -13.04 -20.11
CA GLU A 376 -0.77 -12.92 -20.93
C GLU A 376 -2.01 -12.44 -20.12
N MET A 377 -1.82 -11.38 -19.30
CA MET A 377 -2.86 -10.86 -18.42
C MET A 377 -3.63 -9.67 -19.01
N GLY A 378 -3.28 -9.22 -20.19
CA GLY A 378 -3.89 -8.05 -20.82
C GLY A 378 -3.02 -7.42 -21.88
N PHE A 379 -3.22 -6.12 -22.11
CA PHE A 379 -2.48 -5.33 -23.10
C PHE A 379 -1.53 -4.33 -22.46
N VAL A 380 -0.37 -4.14 -23.09
CA VAL A 380 0.61 -3.10 -22.75
C VAL A 380 0.72 -2.17 -23.96
N ILE A 381 0.20 -0.95 -23.84
CA ILE A 381 0.34 0.11 -24.84
C ILE A 381 1.65 0.86 -24.55
N LYS A 382 2.62 0.73 -25.45
CA LYS A 382 3.95 1.36 -25.32
C LYS A 382 3.94 2.80 -25.85
N ASP A 383 3.23 3.01 -26.96
CA ASP A 383 3.02 4.34 -27.56
C ASP A 383 1.52 4.65 -27.56
N VAL A 384 1.10 5.44 -26.56
CA VAL A 384 -0.32 5.76 -26.35
C VAL A 384 -0.94 6.43 -27.56
N LYS A 385 -0.18 7.29 -28.27
CA LYS A 385 -0.66 8.02 -29.44
C LYS A 385 -0.92 7.11 -30.64
N ASN A 386 -0.05 6.14 -30.86
CA ASN A 386 -0.07 5.35 -32.09
C ASN A 386 -0.73 3.97 -31.89
N GLU A 387 -0.77 3.41 -30.68
CA GLU A 387 -1.24 2.05 -30.44
C GLU A 387 -2.66 2.00 -29.84
N THR A 388 -3.21 3.09 -29.28
CA THR A 388 -4.54 3.06 -28.61
C THR A 388 -5.64 2.67 -29.57
N VAL A 389 -5.67 3.21 -30.79
CA VAL A 389 -6.70 2.89 -31.78
C VAL A 389 -6.62 1.43 -32.21
N SER A 390 -5.43 0.91 -32.49
CA SER A 390 -5.22 -0.50 -32.85
C SER A 390 -5.63 -1.46 -31.73
N PHE A 391 -5.41 -1.09 -30.48
CA PHE A 391 -5.93 -1.85 -29.31
C PHE A 391 -7.46 -1.90 -29.34
N ILE A 392 -8.13 -0.75 -29.52
CA ILE A 392 -9.60 -0.67 -29.55
C ILE A 392 -10.17 -1.52 -30.71
N GLU A 393 -9.61 -1.39 -31.90
CA GLU A 393 -10.02 -2.17 -33.09
C GLU A 393 -9.80 -3.68 -32.88
N SER A 394 -8.70 -4.08 -32.24
CA SER A 394 -8.42 -5.48 -31.91
C SER A 394 -9.42 -6.05 -30.92
N HIS A 395 -9.91 -5.26 -29.97
CA HIS A 395 -10.95 -5.67 -29.03
C HIS A 395 -12.26 -6.01 -29.74
N PHE A 396 -12.73 -5.14 -30.66
CA PHE A 396 -13.97 -5.33 -31.36
C PHE A 396 -13.89 -6.37 -32.50
N SER A 397 -12.71 -6.67 -33.02
CA SER A 397 -12.52 -7.60 -34.13
C SER A 397 -12.18 -9.04 -33.73
N SER A 398 -11.79 -9.30 -32.50
CA SER A 398 -11.28 -10.59 -32.06
C SER A 398 -11.77 -11.02 -30.68
N ASN A 399 -12.02 -12.32 -30.49
CA ASN A 399 -12.25 -12.90 -29.17
C ASN A 399 -10.93 -13.05 -28.43
N LEU A 400 -10.54 -12.03 -27.69
CA LEU A 400 -9.30 -12.00 -26.93
C LEU A 400 -9.39 -12.90 -25.70
N VAL A 401 -8.45 -13.83 -25.55
CA VAL A 401 -8.35 -14.74 -24.42
C VAL A 401 -7.08 -14.47 -23.65
N PHE A 402 -7.20 -14.15 -22.36
CA PHE A 402 -6.09 -13.87 -21.47
C PHE A 402 -5.86 -15.04 -20.49
N LYS A 403 -4.85 -15.88 -20.77
CA LYS A 403 -4.59 -17.12 -20.03
C LYS A 403 -4.04 -16.90 -18.62
N GLY A 404 -3.33 -15.79 -18.41
CA GLY A 404 -2.62 -15.49 -17.15
C GLY A 404 -3.52 -15.10 -16.01
N LEU A 405 -4.77 -14.70 -16.28
CA LEU A 405 -5.69 -14.23 -15.26
C LEU A 405 -6.05 -15.30 -14.21
N SER A 406 -5.87 -16.59 -14.50
CA SER A 406 -6.07 -17.68 -13.54
C SER A 406 -4.90 -17.91 -12.58
N LYS A 407 -3.72 -17.32 -12.83
CA LYS A 407 -2.51 -17.50 -12.01
C LYS A 407 -2.56 -16.75 -10.67
N PHE A 408 -3.58 -15.96 -10.41
CA PHE A 408 -3.67 -15.05 -9.26
C PHE A 408 -3.84 -15.72 -7.89
N LYS A 409 -4.22 -16.99 -7.82
CA LYS A 409 -4.59 -17.73 -6.59
C LYS A 409 -3.52 -17.70 -5.46
N ASN A 410 -2.27 -17.40 -5.79
CA ASN A 410 -1.17 -17.34 -4.83
C ASN A 410 -0.93 -15.94 -4.23
N HIS A 411 -1.74 -14.94 -4.62
CA HIS A 411 -1.55 -13.55 -4.19
C HIS A 411 -2.52 -13.11 -3.10
N THR A 412 -2.90 -14.01 -2.18
CA THR A 412 -3.83 -13.72 -1.08
C THR A 412 -3.10 -13.25 0.18
N PHE A 413 -3.81 -12.53 1.06
CA PHE A 413 -3.29 -12.20 2.38
C PHE A 413 -3.05 -13.43 3.24
N GLN A 414 -3.85 -14.49 3.07
CA GLN A 414 -3.59 -15.78 3.71
C GLN A 414 -2.17 -16.27 3.40
N LYS A 415 -1.78 -16.30 2.12
CA LYS A 415 -0.43 -16.72 1.71
C LYS A 415 0.67 -15.81 2.24
N ARG A 416 0.41 -14.52 2.40
CA ARG A 416 1.38 -13.60 3.03
C ARG A 416 1.54 -13.87 4.52
N VAL A 417 0.47 -14.20 5.22
CA VAL A 417 0.51 -14.57 6.63
C VAL A 417 1.19 -15.93 6.83
N GLU A 418 0.97 -16.91 5.96
CA GLU A 418 1.74 -18.16 5.95
C GLU A 418 3.26 -17.89 5.85
N LEU A 419 3.68 -16.97 4.97
CA LEU A 419 5.08 -16.57 4.87
C LEU A 419 5.59 -15.91 6.17
N ILE A 420 4.80 -15.01 6.77
CA ILE A 420 5.15 -14.38 8.05
C ILE A 420 5.31 -15.45 9.13
N ASN A 421 4.37 -16.39 9.26
CA ASN A 421 4.44 -17.45 10.25
C ASN A 421 5.70 -18.32 10.09
N ASN A 422 6.06 -18.65 8.85
CA ASN A 422 7.30 -19.39 8.55
C ASN A 422 8.58 -18.61 8.95
N LEU A 423 8.54 -17.27 8.86
CA LEU A 423 9.65 -16.42 9.33
C LEU A 423 9.73 -16.39 10.85
N LEU A 424 8.59 -16.38 11.54
CA LEU A 424 8.50 -16.41 13.00
C LEU A 424 8.98 -17.77 13.57
N GLU A 425 8.76 -18.88 12.87
CA GLU A 425 9.12 -20.23 13.33
C GLU A 425 10.58 -20.59 13.13
N LYS A 426 11.24 -20.04 12.10
CA LYS A 426 12.67 -20.36 11.80
C LYS A 426 13.67 -19.92 12.85
N ILE A 427 13.24 -19.19 13.87
CA ILE A 427 14.11 -18.66 14.93
C ILE A 427 13.95 -19.45 16.22
N ASP A 428 12.87 -20.22 16.37
CA ASP A 428 12.66 -21.12 17.50
C ASP A 428 13.40 -22.46 17.30
N ALA A 429 14.03 -22.67 16.13
CA ALA A 429 14.83 -23.86 15.79
C ALA A 429 16.34 -23.52 15.77
#